data_d56c491c9397ae663f889586d5f3d055
#
_entry.id   d56c491c9397ae663f889586d5f3d055
#
_cell.length_a   1.000
_cell.length_b   1.000
_cell.length_c   1.000
_cell.angle_alpha   90.00
_cell.angle_beta   90.00
_cell.angle_gamma   90.00
#
_symmetry.space_group_name_H-M   'P 1'
#
loop_
_entity.id
_entity.type
_entity.pdbx_description
1 polymer ?
#
loop_
_entity_poly.entity_id
_entity_poly.type
_entity_poly.pdbx_seq_one_letter_code
_entity_poly.pdbx_strand_id
1 'polypeptide(L)'
;MFPFVVPVSPTVVIGPFTEDYIITPGNVAGLRNSLMVYNFLAGPETTLRNMSWGFVDVRDVAVQMIAGIKITGKHRLISVGPWFDNKEVIEYITSIRPDLKGQLASVVSTSQNRPLADPSTATKVLGLPEPTSWKQAIADTLEATLKVEEEWIKVGVDAKSLKENKVLQTQISAGNSDVVFTD
;
A
#
# COMPACT_ATOMS: atom_id res chain seq x y z
N MET A 1 11.93 23.34 -23.49
CA MET A 1 12.48 21.97 -23.67
C MET A 1 13.17 21.60 -22.39
N PHE A 2 12.67 20.59 -21.67
CA PHE A 2 13.33 20.09 -20.47
C PHE A 2 14.57 19.30 -20.90
N PRO A 3 15.78 19.72 -20.52
CA PRO A 3 17.01 19.07 -21.00
C PRO A 3 17.26 17.70 -20.39
N PHE A 4 16.53 17.32 -19.33
CA PHE A 4 16.74 16.07 -18.62
C PHE A 4 15.42 15.46 -18.17
N VAL A 5 15.36 14.13 -18.16
CA VAL A 5 14.27 13.34 -17.58
C VAL A 5 14.82 12.67 -16.32
N VAL A 6 14.18 12.90 -15.18
CA VAL A 6 14.49 12.25 -13.91
C VAL A 6 13.35 11.29 -13.59
N PRO A 7 13.48 9.99 -13.90
CA PRO A 7 12.47 9.02 -13.56
C PRO A 7 12.42 8.81 -12.04
N VAL A 8 11.21 8.92 -11.48
CA VAL A 8 10.89 8.48 -10.11
C VAL A 8 10.19 7.13 -10.22
N SER A 9 10.79 6.11 -9.65
CA SER A 9 10.29 4.73 -9.69
C SER A 9 9.79 4.34 -8.29
N PRO A 10 8.51 4.54 -7.99
CA PRO A 10 7.95 4.16 -6.70
C PRO A 10 7.77 2.64 -6.64
N THR A 11 7.86 2.09 -5.45
CA THR A 11 7.36 0.75 -5.11
C THR A 11 5.83 0.77 -5.03
N VAL A 12 5.22 -0.01 -4.15
CA VAL A 12 3.76 0.01 -3.99
C VAL A 12 3.34 1.31 -3.29
N VAL A 13 2.63 2.17 -4.01
CA VAL A 13 2.16 3.47 -3.49
C VAL A 13 0.86 3.26 -2.75
N ILE A 14 0.79 3.66 -1.48
CA ILE A 14 -0.41 3.66 -0.64
C ILE A 14 -0.60 5.05 -0.02
N GLY A 15 -1.74 5.27 0.60
CA GLY A 15 -2.05 6.54 1.27
C GLY A 15 -3.53 6.89 1.16
N PRO A 16 -3.93 8.03 1.71
CA PRO A 16 -5.31 8.51 1.61
C PRO A 16 -5.67 8.86 0.16
N PHE A 17 -6.96 8.77 -0.15
CA PHE A 17 -7.50 9.23 -1.42
C PHE A 17 -7.65 10.75 -1.42
N THR A 18 -7.54 11.37 -2.61
CA THR A 18 -7.93 12.77 -2.78
C THR A 18 -9.45 12.90 -2.75
N GLU A 19 -9.97 14.09 -2.39
CA GLU A 19 -11.42 14.35 -2.31
C GLU A 19 -12.14 14.09 -3.64
N ASP A 20 -11.47 14.33 -4.75
CA ASP A 20 -12.02 14.13 -6.10
C ASP A 20 -11.90 12.69 -6.61
N TYR A 21 -11.32 11.78 -5.84
CA TYR A 21 -11.17 10.39 -6.26
C TYR A 21 -12.45 9.60 -6.03
N ILE A 22 -13.22 9.41 -7.09
CA ILE A 22 -14.50 8.72 -7.05
C ILE A 22 -14.31 7.22 -7.26
N ILE A 23 -14.77 6.42 -6.30
CA ILE A 23 -14.81 4.96 -6.38
C ILE A 23 -16.26 4.52 -6.45
N THR A 24 -16.62 3.81 -7.51
CA THR A 24 -17.98 3.27 -7.67
C THR A 24 -18.36 2.39 -6.48
N PRO A 25 -19.53 2.57 -5.86
CA PRO A 25 -19.97 1.76 -4.73
C PRO A 25 -19.87 0.25 -5.01
N GLY A 26 -19.22 -0.47 -4.08
CA GLY A 26 -18.99 -1.91 -4.17
C GLY A 26 -17.80 -2.33 -5.05
N ASN A 27 -17.19 -1.43 -5.79
CA ASN A 27 -16.01 -1.74 -6.61
C ASN A 27 -14.72 -1.72 -5.80
N VAL A 28 -14.43 -2.80 -5.05
CA VAL A 28 -13.21 -2.90 -4.24
C VAL A 28 -11.93 -2.78 -5.06
N ALA A 29 -11.92 -3.17 -6.33
CA ALA A 29 -10.77 -2.99 -7.21
C ALA A 29 -10.47 -1.50 -7.47
N GLY A 30 -11.44 -0.62 -7.29
CA GLY A 30 -11.26 0.83 -7.34
C GLY A 30 -10.35 1.38 -6.24
N LEU A 31 -10.14 0.65 -5.14
CA LEU A 31 -9.17 0.99 -4.09
C LEU A 31 -7.71 0.91 -4.56
N ARG A 32 -7.46 0.28 -5.74
CA ARG A 32 -6.12 0.16 -6.33
C ARG A 32 -5.12 -0.45 -5.36
N ASN A 33 -3.94 0.12 -5.19
CA ASN A 33 -2.92 -0.41 -4.27
C ASN A 33 -3.38 -0.38 -2.80
N SER A 34 -4.26 0.57 -2.43
CA SER A 34 -4.84 0.62 -1.07
C SER A 34 -5.69 -0.61 -0.75
N LEU A 35 -6.13 -1.36 -1.76
CA LEU A 35 -6.76 -2.67 -1.60
C LEU A 35 -5.86 -3.66 -0.84
N MET A 36 -4.55 -3.55 -0.96
CA MET A 36 -3.60 -4.41 -0.22
C MET A 36 -3.73 -4.20 1.29
N VAL A 37 -3.89 -2.94 1.73
CA VAL A 37 -4.13 -2.61 3.14
C VAL A 37 -5.54 -3.06 3.57
N TYR A 38 -6.53 -2.81 2.73
CA TYR A 38 -7.91 -3.22 2.98
C TYR A 38 -8.06 -4.75 3.10
N ASN A 39 -7.25 -5.54 2.39
CA ASN A 39 -7.26 -6.99 2.45
C ASN A 39 -6.81 -7.56 3.80
N PHE A 40 -6.12 -6.78 4.65
CA PHE A 40 -5.88 -7.21 6.03
C PHE A 40 -7.20 -7.40 6.82
N LEU A 41 -8.30 -6.79 6.37
CA LEU A 41 -9.63 -6.94 6.92
C LEU A 41 -10.49 -8.02 6.22
N ALA A 42 -9.86 -8.95 5.50
CA ALA A 42 -10.58 -10.00 4.77
C ALA A 42 -11.21 -11.08 5.66
N GLY A 43 -11.05 -10.98 6.97
CA GLY A 43 -11.61 -11.89 7.96
C GLY A 43 -10.63 -12.98 8.41
N PRO A 44 -10.87 -13.56 9.60
CA PRO A 44 -9.95 -14.53 10.23
C PRO A 44 -9.81 -15.83 9.44
N GLU A 45 -10.78 -16.17 8.60
CA GLU A 45 -10.76 -17.34 7.70
C GLU A 45 -9.79 -17.16 6.53
N THR A 46 -9.40 -15.92 6.24
CA THR A 46 -8.44 -15.61 5.18
C THR A 46 -7.03 -15.73 5.72
N THR A 47 -6.20 -16.49 5.00
CA THR A 47 -4.79 -16.66 5.35
C THR A 47 -3.91 -15.92 4.36
N LEU A 48 -3.13 -14.97 4.86
CA LEU A 48 -2.12 -14.23 4.09
C LEU A 48 -0.75 -14.85 4.29
N ARG A 49 0.05 -14.91 3.20
CA ARG A 49 1.48 -15.21 3.33
C ARG A 49 2.17 -14.04 4.03
N ASN A 50 3.13 -14.34 4.89
CA ASN A 50 3.95 -13.28 5.48
C ASN A 50 4.94 -12.76 4.44
N MET A 51 4.57 -11.69 3.75
CA MET A 51 5.39 -11.06 2.71
C MET A 51 6.00 -9.77 3.24
N SER A 52 7.21 -9.46 2.79
CA SER A 52 7.84 -8.17 3.05
C SER A 52 7.47 -7.17 1.97
N TRP A 53 7.10 -5.98 2.39
CA TRP A 53 6.66 -4.90 1.53
C TRP A 53 7.55 -3.67 1.65
N GLY A 54 7.83 -3.05 0.52
CA GLY A 54 8.37 -1.70 0.46
C GLY A 54 7.28 -0.76 -0.02
N PHE A 55 6.40 -0.35 0.86
CA PHE A 55 5.41 0.68 0.53
C PHE A 55 6.04 2.07 0.56
N VAL A 56 5.46 2.98 -0.19
CA VAL A 56 5.76 4.40 -0.13
C VAL A 56 4.45 5.16 -0.03
N ASP A 57 4.43 6.19 0.80
CA ASP A 57 3.26 7.05 0.91
C ASP A 57 3.09 7.91 -0.35
N VAL A 58 1.86 8.05 -0.81
CA VAL A 58 1.52 8.84 -2.01
C VAL A 58 1.99 10.29 -1.89
N ARG A 59 1.98 10.86 -0.69
CA ARG A 59 2.44 12.22 -0.41
C ARG A 59 3.94 12.35 -0.61
N ASP A 60 4.72 11.35 -0.19
CA ASP A 60 6.17 11.33 -0.40
C ASP A 60 6.52 11.22 -1.90
N VAL A 61 5.77 10.41 -2.66
CA VAL A 61 5.94 10.32 -4.12
C VAL A 61 5.68 11.68 -4.76
N ALA A 62 4.60 12.36 -4.39
CA ALA A 62 4.26 13.68 -4.93
C ALA A 62 5.36 14.70 -4.62
N VAL A 63 5.88 14.74 -3.39
CA VAL A 63 6.99 15.63 -2.98
C VAL A 63 8.26 15.32 -3.78
N GLN A 64 8.60 14.03 -3.96
CA GLN A 64 9.75 13.62 -4.75
C GLN A 64 9.62 14.00 -6.22
N MET A 65 8.43 13.86 -6.82
CA MET A 65 8.17 14.28 -8.21
C MET A 65 8.36 15.79 -8.39
N ILE A 66 7.81 16.59 -7.46
CA ILE A 66 7.97 18.06 -7.48
C ILE A 66 9.44 18.45 -7.31
N ALA A 67 10.15 17.83 -6.37
CA ALA A 67 11.57 18.09 -6.17
C ALA A 67 12.42 17.66 -7.37
N GLY A 68 12.06 16.55 -8.01
CA GLY A 68 12.73 16.03 -9.20
C GLY A 68 12.72 16.98 -10.40
N ILE A 69 11.71 17.87 -10.49
CA ILE A 69 11.64 18.90 -11.54
C ILE A 69 12.78 19.95 -11.40
N LYS A 70 13.26 20.15 -10.17
CA LYS A 70 14.24 21.19 -9.83
C LYS A 70 15.70 20.74 -9.93
N ILE A 71 15.95 19.44 -10.02
CA ILE A 71 17.33 18.93 -10.13
C ILE A 71 17.78 18.85 -11.58
N THR A 72 19.10 18.96 -11.77
CA THR A 72 19.76 18.84 -13.07
C THR A 72 20.61 17.58 -13.12
N GLY A 73 20.85 17.06 -14.32
CA GLY A 73 21.65 15.87 -14.52
C GLY A 73 20.84 14.60 -14.77
N LYS A 74 21.54 13.48 -14.90
CA LYS A 74 20.93 12.17 -15.14
C LYS A 74 20.79 11.43 -13.81
N HIS A 75 19.58 11.36 -13.29
CA HIS A 75 19.26 10.66 -12.05
C HIS A 75 18.15 9.66 -12.28
N ARG A 76 18.20 8.54 -11.55
CA ARG A 76 17.09 7.60 -11.42
C ARG A 76 16.80 7.45 -9.93
N LEU A 77 15.61 7.83 -9.51
CA LEU A 77 15.21 7.86 -8.13
C LEU A 77 14.30 6.68 -7.83
N ILE A 78 14.66 5.89 -6.83
CA ILE A 78 13.80 4.83 -6.31
C ILE A 78 13.09 5.41 -5.09
N SER A 79 11.75 5.41 -5.15
CA SER A 79 10.90 5.86 -4.06
C SER A 79 10.38 4.64 -3.30
N VAL A 80 10.95 4.39 -2.14
CA VAL A 80 10.57 3.28 -1.26
C VAL A 80 10.65 3.74 0.19
N GLY A 81 9.63 3.38 0.96
CA GLY A 81 9.63 3.56 2.41
C GLY A 81 10.33 2.40 3.14
N PRO A 82 10.31 2.42 4.47
CA PRO A 82 10.84 1.35 5.29
C PRO A 82 10.14 0.02 5.00
N TRP A 83 10.92 -1.08 5.05
CA TRP A 83 10.40 -2.42 4.86
C TRP A 83 9.71 -2.94 6.12
N PHE A 84 8.59 -3.62 5.95
CA PHE A 84 7.83 -4.32 6.99
C PHE A 84 7.18 -5.58 6.40
N ASP A 85 6.64 -6.43 7.23
CA ASP A 85 5.93 -7.64 6.80
C ASP A 85 4.45 -7.65 7.23
N ASN A 86 3.68 -8.57 6.67
CA ASN A 86 2.24 -8.67 6.94
C ASN A 86 1.95 -8.92 8.43
N LYS A 87 2.80 -9.64 9.13
CA LYS A 87 2.63 -9.89 10.57
C LYS A 87 2.78 -8.60 11.36
N GLU A 88 3.83 -7.80 11.07
CA GLU A 88 4.02 -6.48 11.70
C GLU A 88 2.83 -5.56 11.46
N VAL A 89 2.22 -5.60 10.26
CA VAL A 89 1.01 -4.81 9.94
C VAL A 89 -0.19 -5.27 10.77
N ILE A 90 -0.46 -6.58 10.86
CA ILE A 90 -1.57 -7.10 11.67
C ILE A 90 -1.41 -6.73 13.14
N GLU A 91 -0.21 -6.89 13.70
CA GLU A 91 0.10 -6.49 15.07
C GLU A 91 -0.13 -4.98 15.28
N TYR A 92 0.31 -4.16 14.34
CA TYR A 92 0.13 -2.72 14.39
C TYR A 92 -1.36 -2.32 14.30
N ILE A 93 -2.11 -2.85 13.33
CA ILE A 93 -3.56 -2.58 13.20
C ILE A 93 -4.28 -3.00 14.49
N THR A 94 -3.95 -4.17 15.04
CA THR A 94 -4.55 -4.64 16.32
C THR A 94 -4.30 -3.64 17.44
N SER A 95 -3.14 -3.00 17.48
CA SER A 95 -2.78 -2.06 18.54
C SER A 95 -3.52 -0.71 18.42
N ILE A 96 -3.75 -0.21 17.20
CA ILE A 96 -4.40 1.09 16.98
C ILE A 96 -5.91 1.00 16.78
N ARG A 97 -6.42 -0.16 16.32
CA ARG A 97 -7.84 -0.43 16.06
C ARG A 97 -8.23 -1.81 16.61
N PRO A 98 -8.28 -1.97 17.94
CA PRO A 98 -8.65 -3.23 18.57
C PRO A 98 -10.07 -3.69 18.23
N ASP A 99 -10.96 -2.76 17.85
CA ASP A 99 -12.31 -3.02 17.37
C ASP A 99 -12.34 -3.84 16.07
N LEU A 100 -11.30 -3.77 15.24
CA LEU A 100 -11.18 -4.52 13.99
C LEU A 100 -10.59 -5.92 14.16
N LYS A 101 -10.19 -6.32 15.37
CA LYS A 101 -9.51 -7.60 15.62
C LYS A 101 -10.26 -8.82 15.06
N GLY A 102 -11.59 -8.83 15.14
CA GLY A 102 -12.43 -9.92 14.61
C GLY A 102 -12.54 -9.95 13.09
N GLN A 103 -12.05 -8.93 12.40
CA GLN A 103 -12.04 -8.83 10.94
C GLN A 103 -10.67 -9.06 10.33
N LEU A 104 -9.61 -9.17 11.13
CA LEU A 104 -8.26 -9.31 10.64
C LEU A 104 -8.02 -10.71 10.07
N ALA A 105 -7.31 -10.75 8.93
CA ALA A 105 -6.84 -11.98 8.33
C ALA A 105 -5.75 -12.64 9.19
N SER A 106 -5.61 -13.95 9.06
CA SER A 106 -4.50 -14.72 9.66
C SER A 106 -3.24 -14.59 8.79
N VAL A 107 -2.06 -14.63 9.40
CA VAL A 107 -0.78 -14.59 8.69
C VAL A 107 0.00 -15.85 9.00
N VAL A 108 0.38 -16.59 7.94
CA VAL A 108 1.30 -17.75 8.08
C VAL A 108 2.74 -17.29 7.95
N SER A 109 3.58 -17.78 8.85
CA SER A 109 5.02 -17.47 8.82
C SER A 109 5.68 -18.14 7.61
N THR A 110 6.29 -17.32 6.75
CA THR A 110 7.20 -17.78 5.68
C THR A 110 8.50 -17.03 5.81
N SER A 111 9.63 -17.69 5.55
CA SER A 111 10.92 -17.01 5.46
C SER A 111 10.89 -16.02 4.31
N GLN A 112 11.27 -14.76 4.55
CA GLN A 112 11.21 -13.71 3.54
C GLN A 112 12.59 -13.09 3.33
N ASN A 113 13.00 -13.02 2.07
CA ASN A 113 14.10 -12.15 1.68
C ASN A 113 13.55 -10.74 1.46
N ARG A 114 14.07 -9.75 2.16
CA ARG A 114 13.76 -8.33 1.90
C ARG A 114 14.53 -7.91 0.65
N PRO A 115 13.87 -7.41 -0.39
CA PRO A 115 14.58 -6.92 -1.57
C PRO A 115 15.54 -5.78 -1.21
N LEU A 116 16.67 -5.73 -1.90
CA LEU A 116 17.65 -4.66 -1.72
C LEU A 116 17.23 -3.44 -2.55
N ALA A 117 16.41 -2.57 -1.98
CA ALA A 117 16.17 -1.24 -2.54
C ALA A 117 16.73 -0.20 -1.58
N ASP A 118 17.60 0.68 -2.09
CA ASP A 118 18.20 1.76 -1.32
C ASP A 118 17.43 3.08 -1.55
N PRO A 119 16.61 3.53 -0.59
CA PRO A 119 15.88 4.79 -0.68
C PRO A 119 16.78 6.01 -0.48
N SER A 120 17.99 5.82 0.04
CA SER A 120 18.87 6.92 0.45
C SER A 120 19.27 7.81 -0.73
N THR A 121 19.31 7.28 -1.94
CA THR A 121 19.65 8.04 -3.15
C THR A 121 18.61 9.14 -3.41
N ALA A 122 17.32 8.83 -3.34
CA ALA A 122 16.26 9.82 -3.53
C ALA A 122 16.33 10.92 -2.46
N THR A 123 16.43 10.56 -1.20
CA THR A 123 16.52 11.49 -0.08
C THR A 123 17.77 12.41 -0.20
N LYS A 124 18.93 11.83 -0.48
CA LYS A 124 20.19 12.60 -0.62
C LYS A 124 20.19 13.52 -1.85
N VAL A 125 19.78 13.02 -3.01
CA VAL A 125 19.79 13.79 -4.27
C VAL A 125 18.77 14.91 -4.24
N LEU A 126 17.60 14.68 -3.63
CA LEU A 126 16.52 15.66 -3.57
C LEU A 126 16.61 16.57 -2.34
N GLY A 127 17.44 16.24 -1.35
CA GLY A 127 17.52 16.98 -0.08
C GLY A 127 16.22 16.95 0.74
N LEU A 128 15.46 15.87 0.61
CA LEU A 128 14.16 15.72 1.28
C LEU A 128 14.33 15.15 2.70
N PRO A 129 13.36 15.41 3.59
CA PRO A 129 13.31 14.75 4.90
C PRO A 129 13.11 13.24 4.75
N GLU A 130 13.23 12.53 5.87
CA GLU A 130 12.87 11.11 5.93
C GLU A 130 11.42 10.90 5.47
N PRO A 131 11.14 9.82 4.72
CA PRO A 131 9.81 9.53 4.23
C PRO A 131 8.84 9.21 5.37
N THR A 132 7.56 9.35 5.10
CA THR A 132 6.48 8.97 6.01
C THR A 132 6.68 7.54 6.52
N SER A 133 6.55 7.35 7.84
CA SER A 133 6.72 6.03 8.44
C SER A 133 5.67 5.06 7.87
N TRP A 134 6.04 3.77 7.72
CA TRP A 134 5.12 2.77 7.25
C TRP A 134 3.86 2.66 8.15
N LYS A 135 4.01 2.88 9.45
CA LYS A 135 2.88 2.88 10.41
C LYS A 135 1.88 3.98 10.09
N GLN A 136 2.37 5.19 9.83
CA GLN A 136 1.49 6.30 9.45
C GLN A 136 0.82 6.05 8.11
N ALA A 137 1.57 5.59 7.10
CA ALA A 137 1.03 5.28 5.78
C ALA A 137 -0.06 4.19 5.85
N ILE A 138 0.15 3.13 6.64
CA ILE A 138 -0.85 2.07 6.86
C ILE A 138 -2.08 2.61 7.60
N ALA A 139 -1.90 3.40 8.66
CA ALA A 139 -3.02 3.95 9.42
C ALA A 139 -3.90 4.85 8.55
N ASP A 140 -3.29 5.79 7.83
CA ASP A 140 -4.03 6.73 6.97
C ASP A 140 -4.74 5.99 5.81
N THR A 141 -4.09 4.98 5.23
CA THR A 141 -4.70 4.17 4.17
C THR A 141 -5.87 3.34 4.70
N LEU A 142 -5.71 2.74 5.89
CA LEU A 142 -6.77 1.96 6.53
C LEU A 142 -8.00 2.83 6.79
N GLU A 143 -7.83 3.99 7.41
CA GLU A 143 -8.93 4.91 7.69
C GLU A 143 -9.61 5.40 6.39
N ALA A 144 -8.82 5.71 5.35
CA ALA A 144 -9.37 6.12 4.07
C ALA A 144 -10.21 5.00 3.41
N THR A 145 -9.75 3.75 3.46
CA THR A 145 -10.49 2.62 2.89
C THR A 145 -11.74 2.26 3.70
N LEU A 146 -11.68 2.35 5.02
CA LEU A 146 -12.85 2.15 5.89
C LEU A 146 -13.92 3.22 5.66
N LYS A 147 -13.53 4.48 5.50
CA LYS A 147 -14.46 5.55 5.16
C LYS A 147 -15.19 5.28 3.84
N VAL A 148 -14.48 4.81 2.83
CA VAL A 148 -15.09 4.40 1.55
C VAL A 148 -16.06 3.24 1.75
N GLU A 149 -15.71 2.22 2.53
CA GLU A 149 -16.62 1.10 2.88
C GLU A 149 -17.89 1.60 3.55
N GLU A 150 -17.77 2.49 4.54
CA GLU A 150 -18.93 3.10 5.22
C GLU A 150 -19.86 3.85 4.26
N GLU A 151 -19.29 4.61 3.33
CA GLU A 151 -20.06 5.34 2.31
C GLU A 151 -20.80 4.36 1.39
N TRP A 152 -20.17 3.28 0.99
CA TRP A 152 -20.82 2.26 0.18
C TRP A 152 -21.98 1.56 0.90
N ILE A 153 -21.80 1.24 2.18
CA ILE A 153 -22.85 0.65 3.01
C ILE A 153 -24.07 1.61 3.13
N LYS A 154 -23.83 2.92 3.31
CA LYS A 154 -24.89 3.92 3.37
C LYS A 154 -25.75 4.00 2.10
N VAL A 155 -25.17 3.70 0.94
CA VAL A 155 -25.91 3.66 -0.34
C VAL A 155 -26.41 2.27 -0.71
N GLY A 156 -26.39 1.32 0.24
CA GLY A 156 -27.03 0.01 0.10
C GLY A 156 -26.12 -1.11 -0.42
N VAL A 157 -24.80 -0.93 -0.44
CA VAL A 157 -23.88 -2.04 -0.75
C VAL A 157 -23.88 -3.01 0.43
N ASP A 158 -24.05 -4.30 0.14
CA ASP A 158 -24.04 -5.34 1.17
C ASP A 158 -22.62 -5.60 1.69
N ALA A 159 -22.43 -5.47 3.01
CA ALA A 159 -21.14 -5.71 3.67
C ALA A 159 -20.59 -7.14 3.45
N LYS A 160 -21.48 -8.14 3.29
CA LYS A 160 -21.08 -9.52 2.98
C LYS A 160 -20.45 -9.61 1.58
N SER A 161 -21.06 -8.96 0.59
CA SER A 161 -20.53 -8.87 -0.77
C SER A 161 -19.14 -8.22 -0.81
N LEU A 162 -18.92 -7.17 -0.01
CA LEU A 162 -17.59 -6.54 0.12
C LEU A 162 -16.55 -7.51 0.69
N LYS A 163 -16.92 -8.30 1.70
CA LYS A 163 -16.03 -9.28 2.32
C LYS A 163 -15.67 -10.41 1.34
N GLU A 164 -16.62 -10.90 0.58
CA GLU A 164 -16.38 -11.91 -0.46
C GLU A 164 -15.45 -11.39 -1.55
N ASN A 165 -15.60 -10.13 -1.97
CA ASN A 165 -14.70 -9.48 -2.92
C ASN A 165 -13.27 -9.32 -2.36
N LYS A 166 -13.10 -9.01 -1.07
CA LYS A 166 -11.79 -8.96 -0.41
C LYS A 166 -11.07 -10.31 -0.51
N VAL A 167 -11.78 -11.39 -0.15
CA VAL A 167 -11.23 -12.75 -0.18
C VAL A 167 -10.78 -13.13 -1.60
N LEU A 168 -11.58 -12.83 -2.62
CA LEU A 168 -11.24 -13.11 -4.01
C LEU A 168 -9.96 -12.38 -4.44
N GLN A 169 -9.84 -11.09 -4.13
CA GLN A 169 -8.66 -10.31 -4.47
C GLN A 169 -7.40 -10.78 -3.73
N THR A 170 -7.54 -11.23 -2.49
CA THR A 170 -6.45 -11.81 -1.71
C THR A 170 -5.95 -13.12 -2.33
N GLN A 171 -6.85 -13.97 -2.81
CA GLN A 171 -6.50 -15.22 -3.49
C GLN A 171 -5.77 -14.96 -4.81
N ILE A 172 -6.23 -14.01 -5.61
CA ILE A 172 -5.58 -13.62 -6.86
C ILE A 172 -4.15 -13.12 -6.60
N SER A 173 -3.97 -12.28 -5.60
CA SER A 173 -2.64 -11.76 -5.23
C SER A 173 -1.70 -12.87 -4.74
N ALA A 174 -2.21 -13.89 -4.07
CA ALA A 174 -1.42 -15.04 -3.63
C ALA A 174 -1.01 -15.97 -4.79
N GLY A 175 -1.86 -16.09 -5.83
CA GLY A 175 -1.58 -16.92 -7.00
C GLY A 175 -0.56 -16.32 -7.97
N ASN A 176 -0.49 -15.00 -8.06
CA ASN A 176 0.45 -14.31 -8.96
C ASN A 176 1.92 -14.30 -8.48
N SER A 177 2.19 -14.78 -7.27
CA SER A 177 3.58 -14.87 -6.75
C SER A 177 4.39 -16.04 -7.30
N ASP A 178 3.79 -16.94 -8.10
CA ASP A 178 4.47 -18.08 -8.71
C ASP A 178 4.91 -17.81 -10.17
N VAL A 179 4.80 -16.57 -10.66
CA VAL A 179 5.38 -16.19 -11.94
C VAL A 179 6.90 -16.10 -11.76
N VAL A 180 7.57 -17.22 -11.95
CA VAL A 180 9.01 -17.29 -12.12
C VAL A 180 9.33 -16.63 -13.46
N PHE A 181 9.95 -15.46 -13.44
CA PHE A 181 10.63 -14.93 -14.61
C PHE A 181 11.83 -15.84 -14.87
N THR A 182 11.68 -16.79 -15.78
CA THR A 182 12.82 -17.48 -16.38
C THR A 182 13.43 -16.52 -17.41
N ASP A 183 14.73 -16.29 -17.28
CA ASP A 183 15.57 -15.47 -18.17
C ASP A 183 15.45 -15.88 -19.64
#